data_2e1f3b4fa16497c7c1df1892e38266d7
#
_entry.id   2e1f3b4fa16497c7c1df1892e38266d7
#
_cell.length_a   1.000
_cell.length_b   1.000
_cell.length_c   1.000
_cell.angle_alpha   90.00
_cell.angle_beta   90.00
_cell.angle_gamma   90.00
#
_symmetry.space_group_name_H-M   'P 1'
#
loop_
_entity.id
_entity.type
_entity.pdbx_description
1 polymer ?
#
loop_
_entity_poly.entity_id
_entity_poly.type
_entity_poly.pdbx_seq_one_letter_code
_entity_poly.pdbx_strand_id
1 'polypeptide(L)'
;MVDLDEALGILQNKARRAIIERLVREPHYPLQLAKQIGISQQAVMKHLGMLEKVGFVVKMKVASNKGGPPKNIYSVQQAISIRIDLGPDLFQCTQRVLPAGGPLKLSNKLSGDMVKVAEVVSGRKMIGVGEGAHHLSTISDAIEKLDRERDALIALHQQIKQRVSSTVDNDFESYEQRLMIHNILESPGSKFNFKEFARELKLGAEASEKLMDEVRVRMIQAVR
;
A
#
# COMPACT_ATOMS: atom_id res chain seq x y z
N MET A 1 3.05 14.19 0.26
CA MET A 1 3.00 12.71 0.31
C MET A 1 4.27 12.24 -0.37
N VAL A 2 5.00 11.32 0.24
CA VAL A 2 6.19 10.73 -0.38
C VAL A 2 5.76 10.03 -1.66
N ASP A 3 6.51 10.19 -2.75
CA ASP A 3 6.29 9.44 -3.97
C ASP A 3 6.54 7.95 -3.77
N LEU A 4 5.84 7.09 -4.52
CA LEU A 4 5.94 5.63 -4.39
C LEU A 4 7.36 5.13 -4.68
N ASP A 5 7.96 5.61 -5.75
CA ASP A 5 9.31 5.19 -6.17
C ASP A 5 10.37 5.64 -5.16
N GLU A 6 10.23 6.85 -4.61
CA GLU A 6 11.08 7.29 -3.49
C GLU A 6 10.91 6.41 -2.26
N ALA A 7 9.66 6.07 -1.90
CA ALA A 7 9.38 5.20 -0.75
C ALA A 7 9.98 3.81 -0.93
N LEU A 8 9.81 3.19 -2.09
CA LEU A 8 10.40 1.90 -2.44
C LEU A 8 11.94 1.98 -2.45
N GLY A 9 12.51 3.03 -3.04
CA GLY A 9 13.95 3.29 -3.06
C GLY A 9 14.55 3.42 -1.65
N ILE A 10 13.83 4.03 -0.73
CA ILE A 10 14.23 4.12 0.68
C ILE A 10 14.13 2.76 1.37
N LEU A 11 13.02 2.05 1.19
CA LEU A 11 12.73 0.80 1.90
C LEU A 11 13.51 -0.41 1.37
N GLN A 12 14.09 -0.36 0.17
CA GLN A 12 14.93 -1.46 -0.34
C GLN A 12 16.15 -1.75 0.56
N ASN A 13 16.67 -0.75 1.28
CA ASN A 13 17.87 -0.90 2.09
C ASN A 13 17.56 -1.50 3.47
N LYS A 14 18.23 -2.63 3.81
CA LYS A 14 18.03 -3.36 5.06
C LYS A 14 18.30 -2.51 6.32
N ALA A 15 19.36 -1.69 6.31
CA ALA A 15 19.71 -0.86 7.45
C ALA A 15 18.65 0.23 7.71
N ARG A 16 18.09 0.83 6.64
CA ARG A 16 16.99 1.81 6.78
C ARG A 16 15.73 1.17 7.35
N ARG A 17 15.35 -0.03 6.90
CA ARG A 17 14.23 -0.77 7.50
C ARG A 17 14.47 -1.06 8.99
N ALA A 18 15.67 -1.54 9.34
CA ALA A 18 16.04 -1.81 10.73
C ALA A 18 16.00 -0.54 11.60
N ILE A 19 16.38 0.63 11.07
CA ILE A 19 16.24 1.91 11.76
C ILE A 19 14.76 2.24 12.01
N ILE A 20 13.92 2.14 10.99
CA ILE A 20 12.47 2.40 11.11
C ILE A 20 11.84 1.47 12.14
N GLU A 21 12.13 0.17 12.13
CA GLU A 21 11.63 -0.82 13.10
C GLU A 21 11.95 -0.46 14.55
N ARG A 22 13.08 0.20 14.83
CA ARG A 22 13.41 0.69 16.16
C ARG A 22 12.64 1.98 16.49
N LEU A 23 12.60 2.92 15.53
CA LEU A 23 11.95 4.22 15.71
C LEU A 23 10.42 4.14 15.82
N VAL A 24 9.79 3.09 15.28
CA VAL A 24 8.35 2.84 15.45
C VAL A 24 8.01 2.53 16.93
N ARG A 25 8.92 1.90 17.66
CA ARG A 25 8.71 1.53 19.06
C ARG A 25 8.85 2.73 19.99
N GLU A 26 9.93 3.50 19.81
CA GLU A 26 10.22 4.70 20.58
C GLU A 26 11.23 5.61 19.87
N PRO A 27 11.27 6.91 20.19
CA PRO A 27 12.31 7.80 19.67
C PRO A 27 13.71 7.39 20.15
N HIS A 28 14.69 7.46 19.25
CA HIS A 28 16.07 7.07 19.56
C HIS A 28 17.11 8.13 19.14
N TYR A 29 18.22 8.14 19.90
CA TYR A 29 19.45 8.85 19.49
C TYR A 29 20.23 8.02 18.45
N PRO A 30 20.98 8.65 17.53
CA PRO A 30 21.78 7.94 16.53
C PRO A 30 22.75 6.91 17.10
N LEU A 31 23.37 7.21 18.27
CA LEU A 31 24.28 6.29 18.94
C LEU A 31 23.55 5.04 19.47
N GLN A 32 22.32 5.18 19.95
CA GLN A 32 21.51 4.03 20.39
C GLN A 32 21.17 3.12 19.20
N LEU A 33 20.74 3.70 18.09
CA LEU A 33 20.46 2.95 16.86
C LEU A 33 21.71 2.22 16.34
N ALA A 34 22.87 2.88 16.35
CA ALA A 34 24.14 2.29 15.96
C ALA A 34 24.46 1.03 16.76
N LYS A 35 24.31 1.10 18.08
CA LYS A 35 24.54 -0.04 18.99
C LYS A 35 23.54 -1.17 18.77
N GLN A 36 22.26 -0.85 18.60
CA GLN A 36 21.19 -1.85 18.44
C GLN A 36 21.25 -2.59 17.08
N ILE A 37 21.69 -1.88 16.03
CA ILE A 37 21.70 -2.40 14.65
C ILE A 37 23.07 -2.99 14.29
N GLY A 38 24.14 -2.65 15.02
CA GLY A 38 25.49 -3.15 14.79
C GLY A 38 26.21 -2.45 13.62
N ILE A 39 25.91 -1.18 13.36
CA ILE A 39 26.59 -0.36 12.34
C ILE A 39 27.17 0.93 12.96
N SER A 40 28.06 1.60 12.24
CA SER A 40 28.68 2.84 12.74
C SER A 40 27.63 3.96 12.92
N GLN A 41 27.86 4.85 13.90
CA GLN A 41 27.01 6.02 14.11
C GLN A 41 26.97 6.93 12.85
N GLN A 42 28.08 7.03 12.13
CA GLN A 42 28.16 7.79 10.90
C GLN A 42 27.24 7.21 9.81
N ALA A 43 27.21 5.89 9.67
CA ALA A 43 26.31 5.20 8.75
C ALA A 43 24.83 5.44 9.14
N VAL A 44 24.50 5.34 10.44
CA VAL A 44 23.16 5.66 10.94
C VAL A 44 22.76 7.10 10.61
N MET A 45 23.65 8.07 10.83
CA MET A 45 23.37 9.48 10.50
C MET A 45 23.09 9.68 9.01
N LYS A 46 23.85 9.01 8.12
CA LYS A 46 23.59 9.04 6.68
C LYS A 46 22.21 8.46 6.33
N HIS A 47 21.85 7.34 6.92
CA HIS A 47 20.53 6.71 6.70
C HIS A 47 19.38 7.57 7.27
N LEU A 48 19.54 8.13 8.46
CA LEU A 48 18.57 9.05 9.05
C LEU A 48 18.35 10.31 8.18
N GLY A 49 19.41 10.87 7.62
CA GLY A 49 19.29 12.02 6.70
C GLY A 49 18.49 11.68 5.44
N MET A 50 18.64 10.46 4.90
CA MET A 50 17.82 10.00 3.77
C MET A 50 16.35 9.81 4.16
N LEU A 51 16.08 9.21 5.33
CA LEU A 51 14.75 9.00 5.86
C LEU A 51 14.03 10.32 6.20
N GLU A 52 14.78 11.29 6.72
CA GLU A 52 14.28 12.64 7.04
C GLU A 52 13.92 13.41 5.77
N LYS A 53 14.77 13.34 4.74
CA LYS A 53 14.55 14.01 3.44
C LYS A 53 13.22 13.62 2.80
N VAL A 54 12.84 12.36 2.88
CA VAL A 54 11.57 11.84 2.33
C VAL A 54 10.42 11.88 3.35
N GLY A 55 10.64 12.42 4.55
CA GLY A 55 9.60 12.62 5.55
C GLY A 55 9.16 11.36 6.31
N PHE A 56 9.91 10.25 6.26
CA PHE A 56 9.62 9.06 7.07
C PHE A 56 9.92 9.27 8.54
N VAL A 57 10.95 10.06 8.85
CA VAL A 57 11.33 10.39 10.20
C VAL A 57 11.44 11.89 10.39
N VAL A 58 11.25 12.31 11.62
CA VAL A 58 11.44 13.69 12.06
C VAL A 58 12.54 13.74 13.11
N LYS A 59 13.32 14.80 13.05
CA LYS A 59 14.37 15.12 14.00
C LYS A 59 13.88 16.15 15.00
N MET A 60 14.03 15.86 16.27
CA MET A 60 13.69 16.76 17.36
C MET A 60 14.92 17.04 18.22
N LYS A 61 15.03 18.25 18.74
CA LYS A 61 16.06 18.61 19.74
C LYS A 61 15.52 18.39 21.15
N VAL A 62 16.24 17.64 21.94
CA VAL A 62 15.89 17.38 23.34
C VAL A 62 17.00 17.92 24.24
N ALA A 63 16.63 18.60 25.31
CA ALA A 63 17.57 19.08 26.31
C ALA A 63 18.36 17.91 26.92
N SER A 64 19.64 18.13 27.21
CA SER A 64 20.47 17.12 27.86
C SER A 64 20.22 17.12 29.36
N ASN A 65 19.77 15.99 29.92
CA ASN A 65 19.57 15.84 31.38
C ASN A 65 20.86 15.93 32.22
N LYS A 66 22.02 16.01 31.54
CA LYS A 66 23.35 16.09 32.19
C LYS A 66 24.05 17.43 31.96
N GLY A 67 23.32 18.50 31.63
CA GLY A 67 23.88 19.85 31.45
C GLY A 67 24.74 20.07 30.21
N GLY A 68 24.66 19.18 29.22
CA GLY A 68 25.37 19.31 27.93
C GLY A 68 24.51 19.96 26.82
N PRO A 69 25.04 20.14 25.61
CA PRO A 69 24.30 20.69 24.50
C PRO A 69 23.09 19.82 24.13
N PRO A 70 22.01 20.42 23.57
CA PRO A 70 20.85 19.68 23.12
C PRO A 70 21.20 18.56 22.15
N LYS A 71 20.58 17.39 22.33
CA LYS A 71 20.80 16.20 21.49
C LYS A 71 19.67 16.01 20.50
N ASN A 72 20.00 15.54 19.31
CA ASN A 72 19.00 15.19 18.30
C ASN A 72 18.46 13.78 18.57
N ILE A 73 17.14 13.67 18.69
CA ILE A 73 16.40 12.43 18.75
C ILE A 73 15.53 12.30 17.49
N TYR A 74 15.32 11.09 17.03
CA TYR A 74 14.54 10.80 15.82
C TYR A 74 13.34 9.94 16.16
N SER A 75 12.22 10.19 15.46
CA SER A 75 10.98 9.41 15.56
C SER A 75 10.33 9.26 14.20
N VAL A 76 9.45 8.27 14.04
CA VAL A 76 8.64 8.13 12.81
C VAL A 76 7.55 9.19 12.80
N GLN A 77 7.32 9.81 11.64
CA GLN A 77 6.35 10.88 11.48
C GLN A 77 5.09 10.45 10.72
N GLN A 78 5.22 9.62 9.70
CA GLN A 78 4.12 9.25 8.81
C GLN A 78 3.69 7.80 9.01
N ALA A 79 2.37 7.59 9.00
CA ALA A 79 1.78 6.27 8.91
C ALA A 79 1.33 6.03 7.46
N ILE A 80 2.06 5.19 6.74
CA ILE A 80 1.80 4.83 5.36
C ILE A 80 1.64 3.33 5.20
N SER A 81 0.86 2.91 4.21
CA SER A 81 0.79 1.54 3.74
C SER A 81 1.25 1.50 2.28
N ILE A 82 2.19 0.61 1.99
CA ILE A 82 2.62 0.28 0.63
C ILE A 82 2.32 -1.20 0.44
N ARG A 83 1.64 -1.53 -0.65
CA ARG A 83 1.26 -2.90 -0.98
C ARG A 83 1.54 -3.15 -2.44
N ILE A 84 2.20 -4.27 -2.73
CA ILE A 84 2.51 -4.74 -4.06
C ILE A 84 1.93 -6.13 -4.18
N ASP A 85 1.02 -6.33 -5.12
CA ASP A 85 0.48 -7.63 -5.49
C ASP A 85 0.98 -7.96 -6.89
N LEU A 86 1.69 -9.08 -7.00
CA LEU A 86 2.29 -9.55 -8.24
C LEU A 86 1.91 -11.01 -8.47
N GLY A 87 1.39 -11.30 -9.62
CA GLY A 87 1.07 -12.66 -10.07
C GLY A 87 0.78 -12.70 -11.55
N PRO A 88 0.51 -13.88 -12.13
CA PRO A 88 0.01 -13.98 -13.49
C PRO A 88 -1.26 -13.11 -13.63
N ASP A 89 -1.34 -12.30 -14.67
CA ASP A 89 -2.46 -11.39 -14.94
C ASP A 89 -2.79 -10.37 -13.84
N LEU A 90 -1.86 -10.14 -12.91
CA LEU A 90 -2.00 -9.16 -11.84
C LEU A 90 -0.68 -8.44 -11.55
N PHE A 91 -0.70 -7.13 -11.75
CA PHE A 91 0.28 -6.23 -11.15
C PHE A 91 -0.44 -5.02 -10.56
N GLN A 92 -0.43 -4.92 -9.24
CA GLN A 92 -1.02 -3.79 -8.54
C GLN A 92 -0.05 -3.25 -7.49
N CYS A 93 0.26 -1.96 -7.58
CA CYS A 93 1.05 -1.28 -6.58
C CYS A 93 0.24 -0.11 -6.02
N THR A 94 0.02 -0.10 -4.71
CA THR A 94 -0.78 0.93 -4.04
C THR A 94 -0.05 1.53 -2.87
N GLN A 95 -0.11 2.85 -2.76
CA GLN A 95 0.36 3.59 -1.60
C GLN A 95 -0.82 4.37 -1.01
N ARG A 96 -0.97 4.29 0.30
CA ARG A 96 -2.02 4.99 1.05
C ARG A 96 -1.44 5.60 2.31
N VAL A 97 -1.89 6.80 2.65
CA VAL A 97 -1.69 7.35 3.99
C VAL A 97 -2.71 6.69 4.90
N LEU A 98 -2.24 6.11 6.01
CA LEU A 98 -3.14 5.53 6.98
C LEU A 98 -3.93 6.63 7.68
N PRO A 99 -5.20 6.39 8.01
CA PRO A 99 -6.05 7.40 8.62
C PRO A 99 -5.45 7.88 9.95
N ALA A 100 -5.31 9.18 10.08
CA ALA A 100 -4.95 9.85 11.33
C ALA A 100 -6.20 10.30 12.06
N GLY A 101 -6.17 10.27 13.38
CA GLY A 101 -7.25 10.77 14.21
C GLY A 101 -7.52 9.91 15.43
N GLY A 102 -8.39 10.41 16.32
CA GLY A 102 -8.79 9.65 17.51
C GLY A 102 -9.69 8.47 17.14
N PRO A 103 -9.81 7.50 18.09
CA PRO A 103 -10.56 6.26 17.87
C PRO A 103 -12.01 6.48 17.41
N LEU A 104 -12.69 7.53 17.88
CA LEU A 104 -14.05 7.87 17.45
C LEU A 104 -14.17 8.21 15.96
N LYS A 105 -13.13 8.81 15.35
CA LYS A 105 -13.11 9.06 13.89
C LYS A 105 -12.90 7.79 13.08
N LEU A 106 -12.35 6.77 13.68
CA LEU A 106 -12.09 5.48 13.05
C LEU A 106 -13.30 4.54 13.18
N SER A 107 -14.09 4.68 14.24
CA SER A 107 -15.19 3.76 14.57
C SER A 107 -16.21 3.60 13.44
N ASN A 108 -16.54 4.66 12.71
CA ASN A 108 -17.47 4.61 11.58
C ASN A 108 -16.97 3.84 10.34
N LYS A 109 -15.70 3.43 10.35
CA LYS A 109 -15.06 2.61 9.31
C LYS A 109 -14.81 1.17 9.76
N LEU A 110 -15.17 0.84 11.00
CA LEU A 110 -14.91 -0.45 11.61
C LEU A 110 -16.20 -1.28 11.70
N SER A 111 -16.05 -2.59 11.70
CA SER A 111 -17.16 -3.52 11.91
C SER A 111 -17.43 -3.75 13.40
N GLY A 112 -18.66 -4.00 13.76
CA GLY A 112 -19.26 -4.36 15.05
C GLY A 112 -18.32 -4.45 16.28
N ASP A 113 -17.59 -5.54 16.43
CA ASP A 113 -16.74 -5.75 17.61
C ASP A 113 -15.55 -4.76 17.72
N MET A 114 -15.05 -4.30 16.57
CA MET A 114 -13.98 -3.30 16.54
C MET A 114 -14.47 -1.91 16.95
N VAL A 115 -15.75 -1.61 16.77
CA VAL A 115 -16.35 -0.36 17.27
C VAL A 115 -16.28 -0.32 18.78
N LYS A 116 -16.57 -1.44 19.47
CA LYS A 116 -16.46 -1.53 20.94
C LYS A 116 -15.04 -1.26 21.43
N VAL A 117 -14.03 -1.79 20.72
CA VAL A 117 -12.63 -1.53 21.05
C VAL A 117 -12.31 -0.04 20.87
N ALA A 118 -12.78 0.59 19.78
CA ALA A 118 -12.60 2.02 19.54
C ALA A 118 -13.28 2.89 20.61
N GLU A 119 -14.44 2.50 21.11
CA GLU A 119 -15.16 3.18 22.21
C GLU A 119 -14.37 3.11 23.52
N VAL A 120 -13.86 1.95 23.88
CA VAL A 120 -13.02 1.76 25.08
C VAL A 120 -11.76 2.63 25.01
N VAL A 121 -11.06 2.60 23.86
CA VAL A 121 -9.84 3.40 23.64
C VAL A 121 -10.12 4.91 23.59
N SER A 122 -11.34 5.32 23.25
CA SER A 122 -11.76 6.74 23.23
C SER A 122 -12.03 7.29 24.63
N GLY A 123 -12.21 6.43 25.62
CA GLY A 123 -12.49 6.80 27.00
C GLY A 123 -11.34 7.59 27.63
N ARG A 124 -11.66 8.35 28.70
CA ARG A 124 -10.65 9.10 29.48
C ARG A 124 -9.87 8.20 30.44
N LYS A 125 -10.31 6.97 30.66
CA LYS A 125 -9.66 6.02 31.58
C LYS A 125 -8.37 5.51 30.97
N MET A 126 -7.31 5.48 31.70
CA MET A 126 -6.06 4.85 31.29
C MET A 126 -6.27 3.35 31.09
N ILE A 127 -5.81 2.84 29.94
CA ILE A 127 -5.86 1.42 29.61
C ILE A 127 -4.66 0.73 30.28
N GLY A 128 -4.92 -0.33 31.03
CA GLY A 128 -3.86 -1.14 31.63
C GLY A 128 -3.08 -1.92 30.55
N VAL A 129 -1.82 -2.27 30.87
CA VAL A 129 -0.95 -2.97 29.89
C VAL A 129 -1.58 -4.28 29.41
N GLY A 130 -2.20 -5.07 30.32
CA GLY A 130 -2.85 -6.33 29.96
C GLY A 130 -4.08 -6.13 29.07
N GLU A 131 -4.92 -5.14 29.39
CA GLU A 131 -6.10 -4.78 28.60
C GLU A 131 -5.68 -4.25 27.21
N GLY A 132 -4.65 -3.39 27.16
CA GLY A 132 -4.07 -2.90 25.91
C GLY A 132 -3.51 -4.03 25.05
N ALA A 133 -2.79 -4.99 25.62
CA ALA A 133 -2.28 -6.15 24.90
C ALA A 133 -3.42 -7.01 24.33
N HIS A 134 -4.49 -7.22 25.09
CA HIS A 134 -5.68 -7.95 24.60
C HIS A 134 -6.34 -7.24 23.42
N HIS A 135 -6.55 -5.92 23.50
CA HIS A 135 -7.11 -5.15 22.39
C HIS A 135 -6.22 -5.17 21.15
N LEU A 136 -4.91 -5.06 21.33
CA LEU A 136 -3.95 -5.16 20.21
C LEU A 136 -3.99 -6.54 19.55
N SER A 137 -4.09 -7.63 20.31
CA SER A 137 -4.27 -8.97 19.77
C SER A 137 -5.56 -9.07 18.96
N THR A 138 -6.69 -8.64 19.51
CA THR A 138 -7.99 -8.65 18.83
C THR A 138 -7.96 -7.88 17.50
N ILE A 139 -7.31 -6.71 17.48
CA ILE A 139 -7.16 -5.91 16.25
C ILE A 139 -6.25 -6.64 15.26
N SER A 140 -5.15 -7.24 15.73
CA SER A 140 -4.22 -7.99 14.86
C SER A 140 -4.91 -9.19 14.19
N ASP A 141 -5.71 -9.93 14.94
CA ASP A 141 -6.48 -11.07 14.43
C ASP A 141 -7.51 -10.62 13.38
N ALA A 142 -8.16 -9.47 13.62
CA ALA A 142 -9.10 -8.90 12.65
C ALA A 142 -8.40 -8.45 11.35
N ILE A 143 -7.22 -7.83 11.45
CA ILE A 143 -6.41 -7.44 10.28
C ILE A 143 -5.99 -8.68 9.50
N GLU A 144 -5.50 -9.71 10.19
CA GLU A 144 -5.07 -10.96 9.55
C GLU A 144 -6.23 -11.68 8.84
N LYS A 145 -7.43 -11.65 9.44
CA LYS A 145 -8.63 -12.18 8.79
C LYS A 145 -8.97 -11.44 7.49
N LEU A 146 -8.94 -10.11 7.52
CA LEU A 146 -9.18 -9.28 6.33
C LEU A 146 -8.11 -9.48 5.25
N ASP A 147 -6.85 -9.65 5.64
CA ASP A 147 -5.77 -9.94 4.69
C ASP A 147 -5.95 -11.33 4.03
N ARG A 148 -6.33 -12.36 4.79
CA ARG A 148 -6.64 -13.69 4.24
C ARG A 148 -7.84 -13.66 3.29
N GLU A 149 -8.91 -12.96 3.64
CA GLU A 149 -10.09 -12.79 2.76
C GLU A 149 -9.70 -12.06 1.47
N ARG A 150 -8.90 -11.00 1.58
CA ARG A 150 -8.36 -10.28 0.43
C ARG A 150 -7.52 -11.17 -0.48
N ASP A 151 -6.63 -11.99 0.09
CA ASP A 151 -5.77 -12.89 -0.68
C ASP A 151 -6.61 -13.93 -1.45
N ALA A 152 -7.67 -14.44 -0.83
CA ALA A 152 -8.62 -15.34 -1.50
C ALA A 152 -9.35 -14.64 -2.67
N LEU A 153 -9.77 -13.39 -2.49
CA LEU A 153 -10.39 -12.59 -3.56
C LEU A 153 -9.42 -12.31 -4.71
N ILE A 154 -8.15 -12.04 -4.41
CA ILE A 154 -7.09 -11.87 -5.43
C ILE A 154 -6.89 -13.17 -6.20
N ALA A 155 -6.80 -14.31 -5.52
CA ALA A 155 -6.66 -15.61 -6.16
C ALA A 155 -7.85 -15.92 -7.09
N LEU A 156 -9.08 -15.63 -6.64
CA LEU A 156 -10.28 -15.78 -7.46
C LEU A 156 -10.26 -14.85 -8.68
N HIS A 157 -9.87 -13.59 -8.49
CA HIS A 157 -9.73 -12.63 -9.58
C HIS A 157 -8.72 -13.10 -10.64
N GLN A 158 -7.57 -13.64 -10.23
CA GLN A 158 -6.57 -14.21 -11.14
C GLN A 158 -7.12 -15.41 -11.90
N GLN A 159 -7.85 -16.34 -11.24
CA GLN A 159 -8.46 -17.48 -11.90
C GLN A 159 -9.50 -17.07 -12.95
N ILE A 160 -10.30 -16.05 -12.67
CA ILE A 160 -11.25 -15.50 -13.63
C ILE A 160 -10.51 -14.93 -14.82
N LYS A 161 -9.50 -14.08 -14.59
CA LYS A 161 -8.70 -13.48 -15.66
C LYS A 161 -8.04 -14.55 -16.54
N GLN A 162 -7.42 -15.57 -15.95
CA GLN A 162 -6.77 -16.66 -16.68
C GLN A 162 -7.76 -17.40 -17.58
N ARG A 163 -8.96 -17.71 -17.10
CA ARG A 163 -9.99 -18.37 -17.91
C ARG A 163 -10.47 -17.49 -19.05
N VAL A 164 -10.68 -16.21 -18.77
CA VAL A 164 -11.10 -15.25 -19.80
C VAL A 164 -9.98 -15.03 -20.82
N SER A 165 -8.71 -14.92 -20.41
CA SER A 165 -7.57 -14.78 -21.33
C SER A 165 -7.49 -15.96 -22.30
N SER A 166 -7.70 -17.20 -21.81
CA SER A 166 -7.73 -18.37 -22.68
C SER A 166 -8.86 -18.30 -23.71
N THR A 167 -10.03 -17.77 -23.34
CA THR A 167 -11.14 -17.55 -24.26
C THR A 167 -10.82 -16.45 -25.28
N VAL A 168 -10.21 -15.35 -24.82
CA VAL A 168 -9.81 -14.23 -25.68
C VAL A 168 -8.79 -14.68 -26.72
N ASP A 169 -7.81 -15.50 -26.34
CA ASP A 169 -6.80 -16.03 -27.26
C ASP A 169 -7.40 -16.93 -28.34
N ASN A 170 -8.49 -17.66 -28.03
CA ASN A 170 -9.18 -18.53 -28.98
C ASN A 170 -10.17 -17.78 -29.89
N ASP A 171 -10.87 -16.78 -29.35
CA ASP A 171 -12.01 -16.14 -30.03
C ASP A 171 -11.59 -14.89 -30.83
N PHE A 172 -10.43 -14.30 -30.52
CA PHE A 172 -9.97 -13.07 -31.12
C PHE A 172 -8.63 -13.24 -31.82
N GLU A 173 -8.64 -13.14 -33.14
CA GLU A 173 -7.46 -13.41 -33.98
C GLU A 173 -6.44 -12.26 -33.95
N SER A 174 -6.91 -10.99 -33.94
CA SER A 174 -6.01 -9.84 -34.02
C SER A 174 -5.45 -9.48 -32.65
N TYR A 175 -4.18 -9.07 -32.65
CA TYR A 175 -3.48 -8.60 -31.45
C TYR A 175 -4.19 -7.40 -30.82
N GLU A 176 -4.67 -6.47 -31.64
CA GLU A 176 -5.35 -5.25 -31.21
C GLU A 176 -6.67 -5.56 -30.51
N GLN A 177 -7.42 -6.55 -31.01
CA GLN A 177 -8.67 -7.02 -30.38
C GLN A 177 -8.38 -7.61 -28.98
N ARG A 178 -7.40 -8.51 -28.90
CA ARG A 178 -7.01 -9.12 -27.62
C ARG A 178 -6.55 -8.07 -26.62
N LEU A 179 -5.68 -7.14 -27.04
CA LEU A 179 -5.19 -6.07 -26.20
C LEU A 179 -6.32 -5.16 -25.69
N MET A 180 -7.29 -4.84 -26.55
CA MET A 180 -8.45 -4.04 -26.16
C MET A 180 -9.28 -4.74 -25.08
N ILE A 181 -9.51 -6.04 -25.22
CA ILE A 181 -10.28 -6.82 -24.25
C ILE A 181 -9.53 -6.92 -22.92
N HIS A 182 -8.22 -7.19 -22.94
CA HIS A 182 -7.42 -7.20 -21.72
C HIS A 182 -7.48 -5.85 -20.99
N ASN A 183 -7.38 -4.73 -21.69
CA ASN A 183 -7.54 -3.41 -21.09
C ASN A 183 -8.93 -3.18 -20.47
N ILE A 184 -9.99 -3.67 -21.10
CA ILE A 184 -11.36 -3.60 -20.54
C ILE A 184 -11.45 -4.45 -19.26
N LEU A 185 -10.83 -5.63 -19.25
CA LEU A 185 -10.84 -6.56 -18.11
C LEU A 185 -9.98 -6.09 -16.93
N GLU A 186 -9.00 -5.23 -17.16
CA GLU A 186 -8.21 -4.63 -16.07
C GLU A 186 -9.01 -3.67 -15.21
N SER A 187 -10.02 -3.02 -15.77
CA SER A 187 -10.85 -2.05 -15.07
C SER A 187 -12.33 -2.20 -15.42
N PRO A 188 -12.98 -3.32 -15.07
CA PRO A 188 -14.33 -3.64 -15.56
C PRO A 188 -15.42 -2.68 -15.07
N GLY A 189 -15.15 -1.87 -14.03
CA GLY A 189 -16.07 -0.84 -13.52
C GLY A 189 -15.79 0.57 -14.01
N SER A 190 -14.72 0.80 -14.76
CA SER A 190 -14.36 2.11 -15.29
C SER A 190 -14.86 2.28 -16.73
N LYS A 191 -15.06 3.54 -17.15
CA LYS A 191 -15.28 3.83 -18.56
C LYS A 191 -13.98 3.62 -19.32
N PHE A 192 -13.94 2.62 -20.18
CA PHE A 192 -12.80 2.38 -21.06
C PHE A 192 -12.52 3.62 -21.94
N ASN A 193 -11.31 4.17 -21.85
CA ASN A 193 -10.90 5.34 -22.62
C ASN A 193 -10.38 4.94 -23.99
N PHE A 194 -11.31 4.67 -24.90
CA PHE A 194 -10.99 4.23 -26.24
C PHE A 194 -10.10 5.20 -27.05
N LYS A 195 -10.24 6.52 -26.81
CA LYS A 195 -9.42 7.52 -27.52
C LYS A 195 -7.94 7.44 -27.13
N GLU A 196 -7.67 7.16 -25.86
CA GLU A 196 -6.31 6.98 -25.34
C GLU A 196 -5.70 5.69 -25.87
N PHE A 197 -6.45 4.59 -25.80
CA PHE A 197 -6.08 3.30 -26.34
C PHE A 197 -5.75 3.36 -27.85
N ALA A 198 -6.61 3.99 -28.68
CA ALA A 198 -6.38 4.16 -30.10
C ALA A 198 -5.12 5.00 -30.41
N ARG A 199 -4.84 6.00 -29.56
CA ARG A 199 -3.64 6.83 -29.68
C ARG A 199 -2.37 6.04 -29.35
N GLU A 200 -2.39 5.23 -28.32
CA GLU A 200 -1.26 4.36 -27.94
C GLU A 200 -0.90 3.38 -29.07
N LEU A 201 -1.91 2.79 -29.71
CA LEU A 201 -1.73 1.88 -30.84
C LEU A 201 -1.51 2.60 -32.18
N LYS A 202 -1.53 3.93 -32.20
CA LYS A 202 -1.41 4.74 -33.43
C LYS A 202 -2.44 4.36 -34.51
N LEU A 203 -3.64 3.97 -34.10
CA LEU A 203 -4.72 3.61 -35.01
C LEU A 203 -5.38 4.86 -35.60
N GLY A 204 -5.69 4.82 -36.90
CA GLY A 204 -6.54 5.84 -37.53
C GLY A 204 -8.00 5.76 -37.05
N ALA A 205 -8.77 6.84 -37.25
CA ALA A 205 -10.15 6.91 -36.77
C ALA A 205 -11.05 5.77 -37.31
N GLU A 206 -10.98 5.48 -38.60
CA GLU A 206 -11.76 4.42 -39.27
C GLU A 206 -11.37 3.02 -38.78
N ALA A 207 -10.06 2.73 -38.61
CA ALA A 207 -9.58 1.46 -38.07
C ALA A 207 -10.00 1.28 -36.61
N SER A 208 -10.04 2.36 -35.86
CA SER A 208 -10.46 2.38 -34.46
C SER A 208 -11.94 2.08 -34.31
N GLU A 209 -12.81 2.69 -35.11
CA GLU A 209 -14.26 2.43 -35.11
C GLU A 209 -14.56 0.96 -35.46
N LYS A 210 -13.93 0.48 -36.53
CA LYS A 210 -14.08 -0.91 -36.95
C LYS A 210 -13.67 -1.91 -35.87
N LEU A 211 -12.52 -1.68 -35.23
CA LEU A 211 -12.05 -2.51 -34.12
C LEU A 211 -13.06 -2.55 -32.95
N MET A 212 -13.63 -1.40 -32.61
CA MET A 212 -14.61 -1.30 -31.53
C MET A 212 -15.91 -2.05 -31.84
N ASP A 213 -16.40 -1.94 -33.05
CA ASP A 213 -17.60 -2.63 -33.49
C ASP A 213 -17.39 -4.16 -33.55
N GLU A 214 -16.25 -4.62 -34.05
CA GLU A 214 -15.91 -6.04 -34.09
C GLU A 214 -15.86 -6.65 -32.69
N VAL A 215 -15.14 -5.99 -31.75
CA VAL A 215 -15.04 -6.43 -30.37
C VAL A 215 -16.41 -6.42 -29.67
N ARG A 216 -17.20 -5.38 -29.87
CA ARG A 216 -18.55 -5.25 -29.30
C ARG A 216 -19.50 -6.36 -29.76
N VAL A 217 -19.51 -6.66 -31.05
CA VAL A 217 -20.35 -7.73 -31.61
C VAL A 217 -19.97 -9.08 -31.03
N ARG A 218 -18.68 -9.41 -30.97
CA ARG A 218 -18.20 -10.68 -30.41
C ARG A 218 -18.47 -10.79 -28.89
N MET A 219 -18.25 -9.71 -28.12
CA MET A 219 -18.58 -9.72 -26.68
C MET A 219 -20.08 -9.98 -26.42
N ILE A 220 -20.97 -9.44 -27.25
CA ILE A 220 -22.42 -9.69 -27.09
C ILE A 220 -22.76 -11.15 -27.44
N GLN A 221 -22.10 -11.73 -28.44
CA GLN A 221 -22.32 -13.14 -28.82
C GLN A 221 -21.82 -14.12 -27.75
N ALA A 222 -20.74 -13.79 -27.04
CA ALA A 222 -20.16 -14.62 -25.99
C ALA A 222 -20.98 -14.65 -24.68
N VAL A 223 -21.96 -13.74 -24.50
CA VAL A 223 -22.84 -13.68 -23.31
C VAL A 223 -24.12 -14.49 -23.49
N ARG A 224 -24.35 -15.05 -24.67
CA ARG A 224 -25.48 -15.95 -24.95
C ARG A 224 -25.07 -17.41 -24.86
#